data_05d8b53da85cf982deb0accbedcfeb23
#
_entry.id   05d8b53da85cf982deb0accbedcfeb23
#
_cell.length_a   1.000
_cell.length_b   1.000
_cell.length_c   1.000
_cell.angle_alpha   90.00
_cell.angle_beta   90.00
_cell.angle_gamma   90.00
#
_symmetry.space_group_name_H-M   'P 1'
#
loop_
_entity.id
_entity.type
_entity.pdbx_description
1 polymer ?
#
loop_
_entity_poly.entity_id
_entity_poly.type
_entity_poly.pdbx_seq_one_letter_code
_entity_poly.pdbx_strand_id
1 'polypeptide(L)'
;MSAPKFRPLRFGVTRAVLREGQPGVRYLRADQALKDYPDRITDRLRHWALAAPERSFMARREKLAGGMTGEWRHLSYAQAWAAARSIAQGLLDRGLSAERPVVILSENGLEHAQLALGCLVAGVPFVPVSPPYSLVSQDYDKLRHVVKTVTPGLVFAADAQRYGKAMQAVLEPGVEVLLADGQIEGRASTRFADLAATPATAAVDRAMQATGPDTIVKFLFTSGSTKMPKAVINTQRMWCANQQQMAQSMPVLQEEPPVLVDWLPWNHTFGGNHNFGMVLFHGGTLYIDDGKPTPALMPETLRNLREIAPTVYFNVPTGFEAIANAMKTDAELRRNLLSRVKMFFYAGASLAQPVWDSLYESEEKEVGERIVMATGLGMTESGPFAIFVTSPEVKAGDLGVPAPGIELKLADTDGKTEVRYKGPNITPGYWRAPQETAQAFDEEGFFCTGDAVKWIDEGNIHLGLKFDGRIAEDFKLATGTFVSVGPLRAKIIAAGAPYVQDVVLTGINLREVGALVFPTPAVRALSGLAPEASLREVLECEQVIAHFQVVLDTLAQNATGSASCIGRLLLMHEPPSFDKGEVTDKGSINQRAVLTHRAALVAALHEDAAHPILKPAAR
;
A
#
# COMPACT_ATOMS: atom_id res chain seq x y z
N MET A 1 -7.77 37.33 4.34
CA MET A 1 -6.53 36.58 4.06
C MET A 1 -6.55 36.26 2.57
N SER A 2 -5.45 36.46 1.84
CA SER A 2 -5.34 36.00 0.44
C SER A 2 -5.48 34.47 0.40
N ALA A 3 -6.05 33.94 -0.68
CA ALA A 3 -6.12 32.49 -0.88
C ALA A 3 -4.71 31.88 -0.82
N PRO A 4 -4.54 30.67 -0.23
CA PRO A 4 -3.24 30.02 -0.17
C PRO A 4 -2.68 29.80 -1.58
N LYS A 5 -1.41 30.13 -1.77
CA LYS A 5 -0.72 29.94 -3.04
C LYS A 5 -0.17 28.52 -3.11
N PHE A 6 -0.62 27.73 -4.09
CA PHE A 6 -0.06 26.41 -4.37
C PHE A 6 1.09 26.50 -5.37
N ARG A 7 2.09 25.64 -5.20
CA ARG A 7 3.10 25.37 -6.23
C ARG A 7 2.40 24.90 -7.49
N PRO A 8 2.74 25.47 -8.68
CA PRO A 8 2.06 25.08 -9.91
C PRO A 8 2.13 23.59 -10.17
N LEU A 9 0.98 22.96 -10.28
CA LEU A 9 0.82 21.55 -10.65
C LEU A 9 -0.33 21.45 -11.65
N ARG A 10 -0.07 20.80 -12.79
CA ARG A 10 -1.09 20.53 -13.79
C ARG A 10 -1.75 19.19 -13.50
N PHE A 11 -3.07 19.18 -13.37
CA PHE A 11 -3.91 18.00 -13.38
C PHE A 11 -4.26 17.66 -14.82
N GLY A 12 -3.99 16.43 -15.24
CA GLY A 12 -4.21 16.03 -16.63
C GLY A 12 -5.65 15.65 -16.92
N VAL A 13 -6.39 15.16 -15.91
CA VAL A 13 -7.79 14.78 -15.99
C VAL A 13 -8.57 15.58 -14.96
N THR A 14 -9.45 16.46 -15.42
CA THR A 14 -10.22 17.37 -14.58
C THR A 14 -11.72 17.30 -14.84
N ARG A 15 -12.15 16.41 -15.72
CA ARG A 15 -13.56 16.30 -16.14
C ARG A 15 -13.97 14.83 -16.24
N ALA A 16 -15.21 14.59 -15.87
CA ALA A 16 -15.85 13.28 -15.99
C ALA A 16 -17.11 13.35 -16.87
N VAL A 17 -17.50 12.21 -17.40
CA VAL A 17 -18.75 12.01 -18.15
C VAL A 17 -19.57 10.98 -17.38
N LEU A 18 -20.81 11.34 -17.08
CA LEU A 18 -21.78 10.51 -16.40
C LEU A 18 -22.79 9.95 -17.41
N ARG A 19 -23.13 8.68 -17.28
CA ARG A 19 -24.19 8.01 -18.04
C ARG A 19 -25.12 7.31 -17.05
N GLU A 20 -26.41 7.58 -17.17
CA GLU A 20 -27.43 6.86 -16.39
C GLU A 20 -27.61 5.44 -16.91
N GLY A 21 -27.81 4.51 -16.00
CA GLY A 21 -28.12 3.10 -16.27
C GLY A 21 -29.54 2.71 -15.84
N GLN A 22 -29.69 1.50 -15.34
CA GLN A 22 -30.92 1.07 -14.68
C GLN A 22 -31.11 1.84 -13.36
N PRO A 23 -32.31 1.88 -12.77
CA PRO A 23 -32.55 2.52 -11.49
C PRO A 23 -31.52 2.09 -10.42
N GLY A 24 -30.85 3.04 -9.78
CA GLY A 24 -29.79 2.79 -8.80
C GLY A 24 -28.39 2.51 -9.38
N VAL A 25 -28.22 2.60 -10.71
CA VAL A 25 -26.94 2.37 -11.39
C VAL A 25 -26.55 3.58 -12.23
N ARG A 26 -25.34 4.05 -12.07
CA ARG A 26 -24.72 5.10 -12.90
C ARG A 26 -23.32 4.68 -13.33
N TYR A 27 -22.88 5.19 -14.48
CA TYR A 27 -21.55 4.92 -15.00
C TYR A 27 -20.77 6.23 -15.14
N LEU A 28 -19.54 6.23 -14.64
CA LEU A 28 -18.68 7.40 -14.66
C LEU A 28 -17.36 7.06 -15.33
N ARG A 29 -16.90 7.92 -16.24
CA ARG A 29 -15.59 7.80 -16.89
C ARG A 29 -14.94 9.15 -17.04
N ALA A 30 -13.62 9.19 -17.26
CA ALA A 30 -12.94 10.40 -17.68
C ALA A 30 -13.50 10.88 -19.04
N ASP A 31 -13.47 12.18 -19.29
CA ASP A 31 -13.80 12.74 -20.60
C ASP A 31 -12.72 12.45 -21.65
N GLN A 32 -11.52 12.08 -21.23
CA GLN A 32 -10.39 11.70 -22.08
C GLN A 32 -10.35 10.18 -22.31
N ALA A 33 -10.00 9.80 -23.53
CA ALA A 33 -9.63 8.43 -23.83
C ALA A 33 -8.23 8.10 -23.29
N LEU A 34 -8.00 6.83 -22.96
CA LEU A 34 -6.65 6.33 -22.69
C LEU A 34 -5.84 6.36 -23.99
N LYS A 35 -4.68 6.97 -23.97
CA LYS A 35 -3.73 7.00 -25.09
C LYS A 35 -3.01 5.67 -25.24
N ASP A 36 -2.35 5.49 -26.38
CA ASP A 36 -1.53 4.32 -26.65
C ASP A 36 -0.43 4.13 -25.59
N TYR A 37 -0.16 2.90 -25.26
CA TYR A 37 0.85 2.46 -24.31
C TYR A 37 1.58 1.22 -24.84
N PRO A 38 2.81 0.92 -24.40
CA PRO A 38 3.55 -0.23 -24.87
C PRO A 38 2.87 -1.55 -24.48
N ASP A 39 3.00 -2.57 -25.32
CA ASP A 39 2.52 -3.92 -25.01
C ASP A 39 3.28 -4.56 -23.85
N ARG A 40 4.49 -4.09 -23.57
CA ARG A 40 5.42 -4.64 -22.56
C ARG A 40 6.11 -3.52 -21.81
N ILE A 41 6.16 -3.64 -20.50
CA ILE A 41 6.90 -2.69 -19.66
C ILE A 41 8.42 -2.74 -19.93
N THR A 42 8.94 -3.88 -20.37
CA THR A 42 10.35 -4.08 -20.74
C THR A 42 10.77 -3.26 -21.96
N ASP A 43 9.84 -2.83 -22.82
CA ASP A 43 10.14 -1.92 -23.93
C ASP A 43 10.60 -0.55 -23.40
N ARG A 44 10.12 -0.13 -22.24
CA ARG A 44 10.58 1.09 -21.56
C ARG A 44 11.99 0.91 -20.98
N LEU A 45 12.29 -0.24 -20.37
CA LEU A 45 13.64 -0.54 -19.88
C LEU A 45 14.66 -0.47 -21.03
N ARG A 46 14.36 -1.16 -22.15
CA ARG A 46 15.21 -1.13 -23.34
C ARG A 46 15.37 0.27 -23.90
N HIS A 47 14.28 1.04 -23.97
CA HIS A 47 14.32 2.43 -24.45
C HIS A 47 15.30 3.27 -23.62
N TRP A 48 15.18 3.24 -22.29
CA TRP A 48 16.03 4.05 -21.43
C TRP A 48 17.48 3.56 -21.37
N ALA A 49 17.71 2.26 -21.50
CA ALA A 49 19.06 1.72 -21.62
C ALA A 49 19.80 2.23 -22.87
N LEU A 50 19.06 2.59 -23.93
CA LEU A 50 19.62 3.18 -25.15
C LEU A 50 19.65 4.72 -25.08
N ALA A 51 18.59 5.37 -24.59
CA ALA A 51 18.44 6.81 -24.61
C ALA A 51 19.19 7.53 -23.45
N ALA A 52 19.37 6.85 -22.32
CA ALA A 52 20.03 7.40 -21.13
C ALA A 52 20.80 6.30 -20.38
N PRO A 53 21.79 5.64 -21.00
CA PRO A 53 22.44 4.43 -20.48
C PRO A 53 23.05 4.61 -19.09
N GLU A 54 23.68 5.75 -18.84
CA GLU A 54 24.36 6.06 -17.58
C GLU A 54 23.44 6.62 -16.49
N ARG A 55 22.19 6.94 -16.84
CA ARG A 55 21.22 7.41 -15.84
C ARG A 55 20.97 6.31 -14.82
N SER A 56 21.01 6.67 -13.55
CA SER A 56 20.67 5.77 -12.46
C SER A 56 19.19 5.38 -12.54
N PHE A 57 18.93 4.08 -12.70
CA PHE A 57 17.59 3.51 -12.59
C PHE A 57 17.21 3.37 -11.13
N MET A 58 18.12 2.75 -10.35
CA MET A 58 17.94 2.59 -8.91
C MET A 58 19.24 2.85 -8.18
N ALA A 59 19.10 3.24 -6.92
CA ALA A 59 20.22 3.33 -5.99
C ALA A 59 19.79 2.78 -4.62
N ARG A 60 20.71 2.13 -3.92
CA ARG A 60 20.54 1.70 -2.53
C ARG A 60 21.84 1.92 -1.79
N ARG A 61 21.74 2.31 -0.51
CA ARG A 61 22.93 2.44 0.31
C ARG A 61 23.62 1.10 0.55
N GLU A 62 24.94 1.11 0.59
CA GLU A 62 25.71 -0.04 1.01
C GLU A 62 25.36 -0.43 2.44
N LYS A 63 25.28 -1.72 2.71
CA LYS A 63 25.13 -2.24 4.07
C LYS A 63 26.50 -2.50 4.64
N LEU A 64 26.83 -1.79 5.70
CA LEU A 64 28.08 -1.91 6.44
C LEU A 64 27.91 -2.83 7.65
N ALA A 65 29.04 -3.26 8.22
CA ALA A 65 29.04 -4.04 9.46
C ALA A 65 28.35 -3.27 10.60
N GLY A 66 27.65 -4.00 11.48
CA GLY A 66 26.91 -3.40 12.60
C GLY A 66 25.58 -2.74 12.23
N GLY A 67 25.08 -2.97 11.01
CA GLY A 67 23.78 -2.45 10.55
C GLY A 67 23.79 -1.00 10.10
N MET A 68 24.95 -0.38 10.00
CA MET A 68 25.12 0.96 9.42
C MET A 68 24.92 0.93 7.90
N THR A 69 24.56 2.08 7.33
CA THR A 69 24.46 2.29 5.88
C THR A 69 25.54 3.24 5.39
N GLY A 70 26.14 2.90 4.24
CA GLY A 70 27.22 3.66 3.60
C GLY A 70 26.74 4.57 2.48
N GLU A 71 27.58 4.69 1.46
CA GLU A 71 27.32 5.47 0.25
C GLU A 71 26.26 4.80 -0.64
N TRP A 72 25.73 5.56 -1.60
CA TRP A 72 24.77 5.07 -2.57
C TRP A 72 25.45 4.19 -3.63
N ARG A 73 25.04 2.94 -3.74
CA ARG A 73 25.38 2.04 -4.85
C ARG A 73 24.33 2.20 -5.93
N HIS A 74 24.74 2.66 -7.10
CA HIS A 74 23.88 2.91 -8.24
C HIS A 74 23.81 1.73 -9.21
N LEU A 75 22.64 1.53 -9.82
CA LEU A 75 22.38 0.63 -10.93
C LEU A 75 21.87 1.48 -12.11
N SER A 76 22.68 1.64 -13.16
CA SER A 76 22.26 2.40 -14.33
C SER A 76 21.26 1.64 -15.20
N TYR A 77 20.56 2.35 -16.11
CA TYR A 77 19.66 1.69 -17.07
C TYR A 77 20.36 0.69 -17.96
N ALA A 78 21.59 0.99 -18.43
CA ALA A 78 22.39 0.05 -19.22
C ALA A 78 22.75 -1.21 -18.41
N GLN A 79 23.18 -1.03 -17.16
CA GLN A 79 23.49 -2.15 -16.27
C GLN A 79 22.24 -2.99 -15.95
N ALA A 80 21.11 -2.33 -15.68
CA ALA A 80 19.83 -3.02 -15.40
C ALA A 80 19.36 -3.85 -16.59
N TRP A 81 19.49 -3.31 -17.82
CA TRP A 81 19.15 -4.04 -19.04
C TRP A 81 20.07 -5.23 -19.30
N ALA A 82 21.38 -5.05 -19.16
CA ALA A 82 22.36 -6.14 -19.32
C ALA A 82 22.10 -7.26 -18.30
N ALA A 83 21.95 -6.92 -17.02
CA ALA A 83 21.64 -7.88 -15.96
C ALA A 83 20.31 -8.61 -16.21
N ALA A 84 19.26 -7.89 -16.64
CA ALA A 84 17.97 -8.50 -16.95
C ALA A 84 18.07 -9.55 -18.06
N ARG A 85 18.86 -9.29 -19.10
CA ARG A 85 19.09 -10.27 -20.20
C ARG A 85 19.85 -11.51 -19.73
N SER A 86 20.91 -11.32 -18.93
CA SER A 86 21.69 -12.43 -18.37
C SER A 86 20.84 -13.30 -17.43
N ILE A 87 20.11 -12.69 -16.53
CA ILE A 87 19.19 -13.38 -15.63
C ILE A 87 18.10 -14.11 -16.44
N ALA A 88 17.52 -13.46 -17.45
CA ALA A 88 16.51 -14.07 -18.31
C ALA A 88 17.02 -15.35 -18.96
N GLN A 89 18.26 -15.37 -19.47
CA GLN A 89 18.87 -16.59 -20.02
C GLN A 89 18.92 -17.70 -18.98
N GLY A 90 19.41 -17.39 -17.78
CA GLY A 90 19.49 -18.37 -16.70
C GLY A 90 18.14 -18.93 -16.26
N LEU A 91 17.05 -18.11 -16.34
CA LEU A 91 15.68 -18.56 -16.06
C LEU A 91 15.13 -19.47 -17.18
N LEU A 92 15.43 -19.12 -18.44
CA LEU A 92 15.06 -19.95 -19.61
C LEU A 92 15.73 -21.31 -19.57
N ASP A 93 17.04 -21.37 -19.24
CA ASP A 93 17.80 -22.60 -19.11
C ASP A 93 17.22 -23.56 -18.04
N ARG A 94 16.47 -23.03 -17.07
CA ARG A 94 15.77 -23.77 -16.02
C ARG A 94 14.34 -24.19 -16.39
N GLY A 95 13.86 -23.83 -17.57
CA GLY A 95 12.51 -24.12 -18.03
C GLY A 95 11.42 -23.55 -17.11
N LEU A 96 11.65 -22.34 -16.56
CA LEU A 96 10.66 -21.65 -15.74
C LEU A 96 9.53 -21.09 -16.61
N SER A 97 8.34 -20.94 -16.03
CA SER A 97 7.12 -20.54 -16.74
C SER A 97 6.08 -19.99 -15.76
N ALA A 98 4.88 -19.66 -16.26
CA ALA A 98 3.76 -19.27 -15.40
C ALA A 98 3.36 -20.36 -14.39
N GLU A 99 3.49 -21.65 -14.79
CA GLU A 99 3.22 -22.80 -13.91
C GLU A 99 4.36 -23.09 -12.92
N ARG A 100 5.54 -22.53 -13.18
CA ARG A 100 6.75 -22.66 -12.37
C ARG A 100 7.42 -21.29 -12.20
N PRO A 101 6.77 -20.33 -11.54
CA PRO A 101 7.26 -18.95 -11.40
C PRO A 101 8.46 -18.86 -10.44
N VAL A 102 8.99 -17.63 -10.34
CA VAL A 102 10.04 -17.26 -9.39
C VAL A 102 9.38 -16.63 -8.14
N VAL A 103 9.57 -17.21 -6.97
CA VAL A 103 9.19 -16.59 -5.70
C VAL A 103 10.35 -15.76 -5.16
N ILE A 104 10.06 -14.55 -4.67
CA ILE A 104 11.05 -13.61 -4.13
C ILE A 104 10.75 -13.36 -2.65
N LEU A 105 11.63 -13.86 -1.77
CA LEU A 105 11.63 -13.62 -0.34
C LEU A 105 12.68 -12.56 -0.01
N SER A 106 12.33 -11.31 -0.20
CA SER A 106 13.23 -10.17 -0.02
C SER A 106 12.47 -8.90 0.28
N GLU A 107 13.10 -8.01 1.03
CA GLU A 107 12.74 -6.59 1.00
C GLU A 107 13.17 -5.97 -0.33
N ASN A 108 12.88 -4.67 -0.53
CA ASN A 108 13.34 -3.94 -1.71
C ASN A 108 14.86 -3.98 -1.80
N GLY A 109 15.41 -4.19 -2.98
CA GLY A 109 16.86 -4.29 -3.18
C GLY A 109 17.25 -4.35 -4.63
N LEU A 110 18.53 -4.11 -4.93
CA LEU A 110 19.03 -4.10 -6.31
C LEU A 110 18.95 -5.50 -6.94
N GLU A 111 19.24 -6.55 -6.18
CA GLU A 111 19.17 -7.95 -6.62
C GLU A 111 17.72 -8.37 -6.88
N HIS A 112 16.77 -7.94 -6.01
CA HIS A 112 15.34 -8.13 -6.23
C HIS A 112 14.88 -7.45 -7.53
N ALA A 113 15.28 -6.18 -7.75
CA ALA A 113 14.94 -5.44 -8.97
C ALA A 113 15.47 -6.13 -10.22
N GLN A 114 16.75 -6.53 -10.22
CA GLN A 114 17.39 -7.20 -11.35
C GLN A 114 16.71 -8.54 -11.66
N LEU A 115 16.37 -9.34 -10.63
CA LEU A 115 15.65 -10.60 -10.80
C LEU A 115 14.26 -10.38 -11.39
N ALA A 116 13.51 -9.40 -10.86
CA ALA A 116 12.19 -9.04 -11.39
C ALA A 116 12.26 -8.62 -12.87
N LEU A 117 13.24 -7.78 -13.23
CA LEU A 117 13.47 -7.38 -14.63
C LEU A 117 13.86 -8.58 -15.51
N GLY A 118 14.68 -9.50 -15.02
CA GLY A 118 15.03 -10.73 -15.72
C GLY A 118 13.80 -11.63 -15.97
N CYS A 119 12.93 -11.76 -14.97
CA CYS A 119 11.67 -12.47 -15.10
C CYS A 119 10.77 -11.85 -16.19
N LEU A 120 10.65 -10.53 -16.22
CA LEU A 120 9.89 -9.81 -17.24
C LEU A 120 10.43 -10.05 -18.66
N VAL A 121 11.74 -10.03 -18.84
CA VAL A 121 12.41 -10.28 -20.14
C VAL A 121 12.23 -11.73 -20.57
N ALA A 122 12.29 -12.67 -19.62
CA ALA A 122 12.09 -14.10 -19.90
C ALA A 122 10.62 -14.49 -20.15
N GLY A 123 9.66 -13.61 -19.79
CA GLY A 123 8.23 -13.96 -19.80
C GLY A 123 7.83 -14.91 -18.67
N VAL A 124 8.58 -14.94 -17.59
CA VAL A 124 8.33 -15.77 -16.40
C VAL A 124 7.75 -14.90 -15.30
N PRO A 125 6.58 -15.20 -14.73
CA PRO A 125 6.05 -14.43 -13.61
C PRO A 125 6.92 -14.50 -12.36
N PHE A 126 6.99 -13.41 -11.61
CA PHE A 126 7.60 -13.38 -10.29
C PHE A 126 6.56 -13.11 -9.19
N VAL A 127 6.87 -13.54 -7.99
CA VAL A 127 5.97 -13.50 -6.84
C VAL A 127 6.71 -12.86 -5.68
N PRO A 128 6.67 -11.53 -5.54
CA PRO A 128 7.25 -10.87 -4.37
C PRO A 128 6.35 -11.13 -3.16
N VAL A 129 6.90 -11.82 -2.16
CA VAL A 129 6.16 -12.21 -0.97
C VAL A 129 6.41 -11.21 0.16
N SER A 130 5.37 -10.92 0.90
CA SER A 130 5.45 -10.05 2.07
C SER A 130 6.51 -10.54 3.07
N PRO A 131 7.55 -9.74 3.39
CA PRO A 131 8.61 -10.13 4.32
C PRO A 131 8.10 -10.63 5.68
N PRO A 132 7.05 -10.06 6.29
CA PRO A 132 6.44 -10.58 7.52
C PRO A 132 6.02 -12.05 7.46
N TYR A 133 5.66 -12.62 6.29
CA TYR A 133 5.31 -14.04 6.16
C TYR A 133 6.51 -14.97 6.46
N SER A 134 7.73 -14.45 6.29
CA SER A 134 8.97 -15.17 6.61
C SER A 134 9.61 -14.72 7.92
N LEU A 135 9.51 -13.43 8.29
CA LEU A 135 10.32 -12.80 9.33
C LEU A 135 9.56 -12.61 10.64
N VAL A 136 8.23 -12.53 10.61
CA VAL A 136 7.36 -12.27 11.77
C VAL A 136 6.51 -13.48 12.12
N SER A 137 5.97 -14.17 11.11
CA SER A 137 5.15 -15.36 11.29
C SER A 137 5.91 -16.46 12.03
N GLN A 138 5.22 -17.14 12.94
CA GLN A 138 5.77 -18.27 13.71
C GLN A 138 5.39 -19.62 13.09
N ASP A 139 4.21 -19.71 12.46
CA ASP A 139 3.68 -20.94 11.86
C ASP A 139 4.02 -21.07 10.36
N TYR A 140 4.37 -19.96 9.69
CA TYR A 140 4.60 -19.84 8.25
C TYR A 140 3.42 -20.27 7.37
N ASP A 141 2.22 -20.35 7.88
CA ASP A 141 1.07 -20.90 7.13
C ASP A 141 0.74 -20.06 5.88
N LYS A 142 0.83 -18.73 5.98
CA LYS A 142 0.62 -17.85 4.82
C LYS A 142 1.70 -18.05 3.75
N LEU A 143 2.97 -18.21 4.15
CA LEU A 143 4.06 -18.49 3.21
C LEU A 143 3.89 -19.87 2.56
N ARG A 144 3.53 -20.90 3.33
CA ARG A 144 3.22 -22.23 2.84
C ARG A 144 2.07 -22.22 1.83
N HIS A 145 1.04 -21.43 2.12
CA HIS A 145 -0.09 -21.24 1.20
C HIS A 145 0.36 -20.59 -0.11
N VAL A 146 1.19 -19.52 -0.06
CA VAL A 146 1.76 -18.88 -1.26
C VAL A 146 2.53 -19.89 -2.11
N VAL A 147 3.49 -20.61 -1.51
CA VAL A 147 4.32 -21.61 -2.21
C VAL A 147 3.46 -22.70 -2.84
N LYS A 148 2.48 -23.23 -2.10
CA LYS A 148 1.53 -24.25 -2.60
C LYS A 148 0.68 -23.73 -3.76
N THR A 149 0.23 -22.47 -3.69
CA THR A 149 -0.63 -21.86 -4.72
C THR A 149 0.12 -21.65 -6.03
N VAL A 150 1.36 -21.18 -5.99
CA VAL A 150 2.11 -20.82 -7.21
C VAL A 150 3.04 -21.93 -7.70
N THR A 151 3.37 -22.93 -6.87
CA THR A 151 4.28 -24.04 -7.24
C THR A 151 5.58 -23.56 -7.89
N PRO A 152 6.43 -22.80 -7.16
CA PRO A 152 7.58 -22.15 -7.77
C PRO A 152 8.61 -23.13 -8.30
N GLY A 153 9.27 -22.80 -9.41
CA GLY A 153 10.44 -23.52 -9.89
C GLY A 153 11.75 -23.02 -9.27
N LEU A 154 11.75 -21.77 -8.79
CA LEU A 154 12.89 -21.10 -8.16
C LEU A 154 12.40 -20.20 -7.02
N VAL A 155 13.11 -20.23 -5.88
CA VAL A 155 12.84 -19.31 -4.75
C VAL A 155 14.10 -18.53 -4.43
N PHE A 156 14.01 -17.21 -4.54
CA PHE A 156 15.10 -16.29 -4.23
C PHE A 156 14.95 -15.74 -2.80
N ALA A 157 16.07 -15.63 -2.09
CA ALA A 157 16.17 -14.81 -0.90
C ALA A 157 17.42 -13.91 -0.93
N ALA A 158 17.26 -12.67 -0.49
CA ALA A 158 18.36 -11.72 -0.42
C ALA A 158 19.41 -12.09 0.64
N ASP A 159 18.98 -12.74 1.71
CA ASP A 159 19.81 -13.05 2.89
C ASP A 159 19.37 -14.39 3.50
N ALA A 160 20.27 -15.38 3.42
CA ALA A 160 20.02 -16.73 3.94
C ALA A 160 19.83 -16.76 5.47
N GLN A 161 20.51 -15.88 6.20
CA GLN A 161 20.40 -15.84 7.67
C GLN A 161 18.98 -15.41 8.09
N ARG A 162 18.41 -14.45 7.39
CA ARG A 162 17.06 -13.91 7.69
C ARG A 162 15.94 -14.84 7.21
N TYR A 163 16.05 -15.37 6.00
CA TYR A 163 14.95 -16.09 5.33
C TYR A 163 15.10 -17.61 5.38
N GLY A 164 16.29 -18.14 5.69
CA GLY A 164 16.62 -19.55 5.60
C GLY A 164 15.71 -20.44 6.44
N LYS A 165 15.38 -20.05 7.68
CA LYS A 165 14.48 -20.81 8.56
C LYS A 165 13.09 -20.98 7.93
N ALA A 166 12.52 -19.92 7.39
CA ALA A 166 11.23 -19.95 6.71
C ALA A 166 11.28 -20.85 5.45
N MET A 167 12.37 -20.72 4.64
CA MET A 167 12.56 -21.54 3.45
C MET A 167 12.67 -23.02 3.79
N GLN A 168 13.42 -23.39 4.81
CA GLN A 168 13.52 -24.78 5.29
C GLN A 168 12.17 -25.34 5.73
N ALA A 169 11.34 -24.50 6.37
CA ALA A 169 10.03 -24.91 6.89
C ALA A 169 8.97 -25.14 5.80
N VAL A 170 9.10 -24.50 4.62
CA VAL A 170 8.01 -24.48 3.63
C VAL A 170 8.37 -25.05 2.26
N LEU A 171 9.65 -25.14 1.90
CA LEU A 171 10.07 -25.55 0.56
C LEU A 171 10.35 -27.06 0.48
N GLU A 172 9.77 -27.70 -0.51
CA GLU A 172 10.10 -29.08 -0.86
C GLU A 172 11.58 -29.21 -1.29
N PRO A 173 12.22 -30.39 -1.10
CA PRO A 173 13.63 -30.59 -1.43
C PRO A 173 14.00 -30.30 -2.89
N GLY A 174 13.08 -30.51 -3.83
CA GLY A 174 13.31 -30.35 -5.27
C GLY A 174 13.19 -28.92 -5.79
N VAL A 175 12.79 -27.95 -4.96
CA VAL A 175 12.69 -26.53 -5.36
C VAL A 175 14.08 -25.89 -5.30
N GLU A 176 14.53 -25.30 -6.42
CA GLU A 176 15.83 -24.61 -6.46
C GLU A 176 15.80 -23.35 -5.60
N VAL A 177 16.90 -23.13 -4.86
CA VAL A 177 17.10 -21.94 -4.02
C VAL A 177 18.18 -21.05 -4.63
N LEU A 178 17.87 -19.78 -4.77
CA LEU A 178 18.78 -18.72 -5.23
C LEU A 178 19.05 -17.75 -4.08
N LEU A 179 20.29 -17.46 -3.76
CA LEU A 179 20.69 -16.59 -2.65
C LEU A 179 21.58 -15.45 -3.13
N ALA A 180 21.31 -14.23 -2.67
CA ALA A 180 22.24 -13.12 -2.87
C ALA A 180 23.38 -13.18 -1.86
N ASP A 181 23.10 -13.53 -0.61
CA ASP A 181 24.08 -13.63 0.47
C ASP A 181 23.83 -14.83 1.39
N GLY A 182 24.90 -15.39 1.94
CA GLY A 182 24.87 -16.47 2.91
C GLY A 182 24.63 -17.85 2.29
N GLN A 183 24.37 -18.82 3.17
CA GLN A 183 24.08 -20.22 2.85
C GLN A 183 23.04 -20.78 3.80
N ILE A 184 22.23 -21.74 3.35
CA ILE A 184 21.27 -22.46 4.18
C ILE A 184 21.86 -23.85 4.46
N GLU A 185 22.06 -24.16 5.74
CA GLU A 185 22.60 -25.44 6.16
C GLU A 185 21.76 -26.63 5.63
N GLY A 186 22.43 -27.63 5.08
CA GLY A 186 21.78 -28.82 4.54
C GLY A 186 20.99 -28.63 3.24
N ARG A 187 21.03 -27.45 2.62
CA ARG A 187 20.33 -27.17 1.36
C ARG A 187 21.25 -26.57 0.30
N ALA A 188 21.33 -27.23 -0.85
CA ALA A 188 22.03 -26.69 -2.01
C ALA A 188 21.37 -25.38 -2.50
N SER A 189 22.17 -24.40 -2.88
CA SER A 189 21.71 -23.13 -3.41
C SER A 189 22.62 -22.63 -4.51
N THR A 190 22.03 -21.92 -5.47
CA THR A 190 22.74 -21.16 -6.51
C THR A 190 22.99 -19.74 -5.98
N ARG A 191 24.15 -19.16 -6.28
CA ARG A 191 24.40 -17.76 -5.95
C ARG A 191 23.75 -16.85 -6.99
N PHE A 192 23.17 -15.74 -6.54
CA PHE A 192 22.60 -14.74 -7.44
C PHE A 192 23.62 -14.21 -8.46
N ALA A 193 24.86 -14.00 -8.05
CA ALA A 193 25.93 -13.53 -8.93
C ALA A 193 26.19 -14.50 -10.10
N ASP A 194 26.10 -15.81 -9.87
CA ASP A 194 26.30 -16.83 -10.91
C ASP A 194 25.14 -16.79 -11.92
N LEU A 195 23.89 -16.64 -11.46
CA LEU A 195 22.73 -16.43 -12.33
C LEU A 195 22.86 -15.14 -13.16
N ALA A 196 23.25 -14.04 -12.53
CA ALA A 196 23.42 -12.74 -13.18
C ALA A 196 24.59 -12.68 -14.16
N ALA A 197 25.53 -13.64 -14.09
CA ALA A 197 26.64 -13.78 -15.00
C ALA A 197 26.35 -14.71 -16.19
N THR A 198 25.17 -15.29 -16.32
CA THR A 198 24.80 -16.19 -17.43
C THR A 198 24.86 -15.43 -18.76
N PRO A 199 25.64 -15.88 -19.75
CA PRO A 199 25.73 -15.20 -21.05
C PRO A 199 24.37 -15.22 -21.77
N ALA A 200 23.85 -14.06 -22.11
CA ALA A 200 22.61 -13.95 -22.87
C ALA A 200 22.79 -14.40 -24.32
N THR A 201 21.83 -15.15 -24.84
CA THR A 201 21.81 -15.62 -26.24
C THR A 201 20.58 -15.05 -26.96
N ALA A 202 20.44 -15.35 -28.26
CA ALA A 202 19.25 -15.01 -29.05
C ALA A 202 17.95 -15.64 -28.50
N ALA A 203 18.04 -16.62 -27.59
CA ALA A 203 16.87 -17.19 -26.92
C ALA A 203 16.15 -16.13 -26.07
N VAL A 204 16.89 -15.22 -25.46
CA VAL A 204 16.32 -14.11 -24.68
C VAL A 204 15.48 -13.17 -25.55
N ASP A 205 15.98 -12.83 -26.74
CA ASP A 205 15.24 -11.96 -27.67
C ASP A 205 13.96 -12.63 -28.17
N ARG A 206 14.03 -13.95 -28.47
CA ARG A 206 12.83 -14.72 -28.85
C ARG A 206 11.81 -14.81 -27.70
N ALA A 207 12.27 -15.06 -26.49
CA ALA A 207 11.39 -15.11 -25.31
C ALA A 207 10.69 -13.76 -25.08
N MET A 208 11.43 -12.65 -25.13
CA MET A 208 10.88 -11.33 -25.00
C MET A 208 9.86 -11.02 -26.11
N GLN A 209 10.15 -11.38 -27.36
CA GLN A 209 9.22 -11.21 -28.49
C GLN A 209 7.96 -12.05 -28.35
N ALA A 210 8.01 -13.20 -27.70
CA ALA A 210 6.86 -14.05 -27.44
C ALA A 210 5.92 -13.52 -26.35
N THR A 211 6.39 -12.53 -25.55
CA THR A 211 5.52 -11.86 -24.56
C THR A 211 4.62 -10.82 -25.24
N GLY A 212 3.42 -10.64 -24.70
CA GLY A 212 2.44 -9.68 -25.21
C GLY A 212 1.58 -9.12 -24.06
N PRO A 213 0.55 -8.32 -24.39
CA PRO A 213 -0.27 -7.63 -23.40
C PRO A 213 -0.86 -8.53 -22.31
N ASP A 214 -1.24 -9.74 -22.66
CA ASP A 214 -1.89 -10.68 -21.73
C ASP A 214 -0.91 -11.63 -21.02
N THR A 215 0.41 -11.49 -21.27
CA THR A 215 1.43 -12.23 -20.54
C THR A 215 1.40 -11.87 -19.07
N ILE A 216 1.31 -12.88 -18.20
CA ILE A 216 1.35 -12.70 -16.75
C ILE A 216 2.76 -12.28 -16.33
N VAL A 217 2.89 -11.19 -15.63
CA VAL A 217 4.17 -10.65 -15.18
C VAL A 217 4.45 -10.95 -13.72
N LYS A 218 3.42 -10.97 -12.88
CA LYS A 218 3.57 -11.27 -11.45
C LYS A 218 2.26 -11.69 -10.81
N PHE A 219 2.39 -12.34 -9.65
CA PHE A 219 1.28 -12.59 -8.73
C PHE A 219 1.52 -11.77 -7.47
N LEU A 220 0.56 -10.87 -7.16
CA LEU A 220 0.56 -10.13 -5.90
C LEU A 220 -0.47 -10.73 -4.95
N PHE A 221 -0.03 -11.14 -3.78
CA PHE A 221 -0.92 -11.73 -2.80
C PHE A 221 -1.59 -10.65 -1.95
N THR A 222 -2.92 -10.72 -1.86
CA THR A 222 -3.73 -9.80 -1.04
C THR A 222 -4.45 -10.57 0.05
N SER A 223 -4.38 -10.05 1.27
CA SER A 223 -5.21 -10.51 2.37
C SER A 223 -6.64 -9.99 2.18
N GLY A 224 -7.45 -10.69 1.37
CA GLY A 224 -8.87 -10.39 1.24
C GLY A 224 -9.67 -10.63 2.53
N SER A 225 -11.01 -10.62 2.42
CA SER A 225 -11.94 -10.96 3.52
C SER A 225 -11.81 -12.42 4.01
N THR A 226 -11.04 -13.25 3.32
CA THR A 226 -10.72 -14.65 3.66
C THR A 226 -9.46 -14.75 4.51
N LYS A 227 -9.30 -15.84 5.28
CA LYS A 227 -8.12 -16.07 6.13
C LYS A 227 -6.80 -16.14 5.33
N MET A 228 -6.84 -16.70 4.10
CA MET A 228 -5.64 -16.91 3.27
C MET A 228 -5.59 -15.91 2.12
N PRO A 229 -4.40 -15.38 1.79
CA PRO A 229 -4.24 -14.40 0.72
C PRO A 229 -4.48 -15.01 -0.66
N LYS A 230 -5.09 -14.22 -1.57
CA LYS A 230 -5.35 -14.60 -2.96
C LYS A 230 -4.27 -14.05 -3.88
N ALA A 231 -3.85 -14.84 -4.87
CA ALA A 231 -2.85 -14.46 -5.86
C ALA A 231 -3.50 -13.66 -7.00
N VAL A 232 -3.44 -12.34 -6.94
CA VAL A 232 -3.95 -11.45 -7.99
C VAL A 232 -3.05 -11.54 -9.22
N ILE A 233 -3.62 -11.91 -10.36
CA ILE A 233 -2.91 -11.96 -11.64
C ILE A 233 -2.63 -10.53 -12.10
N ASN A 234 -1.36 -10.21 -12.38
CA ASN A 234 -0.94 -8.97 -13.02
C ASN A 234 -0.38 -9.29 -14.40
N THR A 235 -0.90 -8.61 -15.44
CA THR A 235 -0.45 -8.78 -16.83
C THR A 235 0.34 -7.57 -17.30
N GLN A 236 1.03 -7.71 -18.45
CA GLN A 236 1.69 -6.58 -19.12
C GLN A 236 0.70 -5.47 -19.42
N ARG A 237 -0.48 -5.81 -19.95
CA ARG A 237 -1.58 -4.85 -20.24
C ARG A 237 -1.96 -4.05 -19.01
N MET A 238 -2.22 -4.72 -17.89
CA MET A 238 -2.56 -4.04 -16.64
C MET A 238 -1.50 -3.01 -16.24
N TRP A 239 -0.25 -3.43 -16.25
CA TRP A 239 0.83 -2.57 -15.78
C TRP A 239 1.09 -1.40 -16.73
N CYS A 240 1.18 -1.66 -18.04
CA CYS A 240 1.44 -0.61 -19.05
C CYS A 240 0.27 0.39 -19.15
N ALA A 241 -0.97 -0.11 -19.19
CA ALA A 241 -2.17 0.75 -19.18
C ALA A 241 -2.20 1.64 -17.93
N ASN A 242 -1.91 1.06 -16.76
CA ASN A 242 -1.93 1.79 -15.51
C ASN A 242 -0.85 2.89 -15.46
N GLN A 243 0.34 2.64 -15.96
CA GLN A 243 1.39 3.67 -16.08
C GLN A 243 0.97 4.79 -17.05
N GLN A 244 0.30 4.47 -18.15
CA GLN A 244 -0.23 5.47 -19.09
C GLN A 244 -1.37 6.29 -18.47
N GLN A 245 -2.24 5.67 -17.69
CA GLN A 245 -3.28 6.35 -16.90
C GLN A 245 -2.66 7.37 -15.93
N MET A 246 -1.61 6.97 -15.23
CA MET A 246 -0.86 7.85 -14.32
C MET A 246 -0.20 9.00 -15.09
N ALA A 247 0.44 8.73 -16.23
CA ALA A 247 1.07 9.73 -17.08
C ALA A 247 0.08 10.80 -17.56
N GLN A 248 -1.16 10.40 -17.88
CA GLN A 248 -2.21 11.32 -18.31
C GLN A 248 -2.82 12.08 -17.13
N SER A 249 -3.01 11.45 -15.98
CA SER A 249 -3.59 12.08 -14.79
C SER A 249 -2.59 13.03 -14.10
N MET A 250 -1.30 12.68 -14.13
CA MET A 250 -0.20 13.39 -13.48
C MET A 250 0.85 13.84 -14.53
N PRO A 251 0.59 14.88 -15.36
CA PRO A 251 1.51 15.31 -16.39
C PRO A 251 2.91 15.69 -15.89
N VAL A 252 3.04 16.05 -14.63
CA VAL A 252 4.32 16.31 -13.94
C VAL A 252 5.35 15.18 -14.13
N LEU A 253 4.89 13.93 -14.28
CA LEU A 253 5.76 12.77 -14.52
C LEU A 253 6.41 12.78 -15.92
N GLN A 254 5.90 13.61 -16.84
CA GLN A 254 6.42 13.77 -18.20
C GLN A 254 7.24 15.05 -18.37
N GLU A 255 7.19 15.97 -17.41
CA GLU A 255 7.92 17.25 -17.46
C GLU A 255 9.41 17.04 -17.18
N GLU A 256 9.74 16.15 -16.26
CA GLU A 256 11.11 15.70 -15.96
C GLU A 256 11.09 14.23 -15.50
N PRO A 257 12.18 13.47 -15.69
CA PRO A 257 12.27 12.11 -15.15
C PRO A 257 12.06 12.11 -13.63
N PRO A 258 11.11 11.32 -13.10
CA PRO A 258 10.81 11.34 -11.68
C PRO A 258 11.99 10.82 -10.83
N VAL A 259 12.25 11.50 -9.73
CA VAL A 259 13.19 11.08 -8.68
C VAL A 259 12.39 10.75 -7.44
N LEU A 260 12.47 9.50 -7.00
CA LEU A 260 11.78 8.99 -5.83
C LEU A 260 12.79 8.61 -4.72
N VAL A 261 12.41 8.86 -3.49
CA VAL A 261 12.99 8.24 -2.28
C VAL A 261 11.87 7.41 -1.67
N ASP A 262 11.97 6.08 -1.73
CA ASP A 262 10.82 5.21 -1.50
C ASP A 262 11.16 3.93 -0.73
N TRP A 263 10.43 3.69 0.35
CA TRP A 263 10.49 2.48 1.18
C TRP A 263 9.30 1.54 0.95
N LEU A 264 8.27 1.97 0.20
CA LEU A 264 7.06 1.19 0.01
C LEU A 264 7.37 -0.19 -0.57
N PRO A 265 6.89 -1.27 0.07
CA PRO A 265 7.31 -2.62 -0.28
C PRO A 265 6.82 -3.06 -1.66
N TRP A 266 7.70 -3.73 -2.42
CA TRP A 266 7.38 -4.16 -3.79
C TRP A 266 6.48 -5.40 -3.88
N ASN A 267 6.27 -6.09 -2.78
CA ASN A 267 5.20 -7.10 -2.69
C ASN A 267 3.80 -6.47 -2.63
N HIS A 268 3.73 -5.16 -2.47
CA HIS A 268 2.51 -4.38 -2.47
C HIS A 268 2.39 -3.56 -3.75
N THR A 269 1.16 -3.49 -4.30
CA THR A 269 0.90 -2.80 -5.58
C THR A 269 1.33 -1.33 -5.60
N PHE A 270 1.29 -0.62 -4.46
CA PHE A 270 1.73 0.77 -4.38
C PHE A 270 3.24 0.91 -4.61
N GLY A 271 4.09 0.18 -3.90
CA GLY A 271 5.54 0.16 -4.16
C GLY A 271 5.88 -0.52 -5.48
N GLY A 272 5.37 -1.75 -5.69
CA GLY A 272 5.81 -2.64 -6.76
C GLY A 272 5.20 -2.41 -8.14
N ASN A 273 3.98 -1.88 -8.24
CA ASN A 273 3.38 -1.52 -9.52
C ASN A 273 3.46 -0.02 -9.77
N HIS A 274 3.01 0.79 -8.81
CA HIS A 274 2.91 2.24 -8.97
C HIS A 274 4.30 2.89 -9.02
N ASN A 275 5.07 2.83 -7.93
CA ASN A 275 6.33 3.58 -7.83
C ASN A 275 7.45 2.96 -8.66
N PHE A 276 7.67 1.65 -8.58
CA PHE A 276 8.64 0.94 -9.41
C PHE A 276 8.32 1.11 -10.91
N GLY A 277 7.06 0.89 -11.28
CA GLY A 277 6.59 1.06 -12.66
C GLY A 277 6.72 2.48 -13.17
N MET A 278 6.42 3.49 -12.34
CA MET A 278 6.56 4.90 -12.67
C MET A 278 7.99 5.26 -13.06
N VAL A 279 8.96 4.87 -12.25
CA VAL A 279 10.38 5.13 -12.53
C VAL A 279 10.80 4.44 -13.82
N LEU A 280 10.43 3.18 -14.00
CA LEU A 280 10.74 2.41 -15.20
C LEU A 280 10.07 3.00 -16.46
N PHE A 281 8.80 3.42 -16.36
CA PHE A 281 8.03 3.95 -17.49
C PHE A 281 8.56 5.31 -17.96
N HIS A 282 8.90 6.19 -17.02
CA HIS A 282 9.31 7.58 -17.29
C HIS A 282 10.83 7.80 -17.34
N GLY A 283 11.65 6.78 -17.12
CA GLY A 283 13.11 6.90 -17.12
C GLY A 283 13.64 7.66 -15.90
N GLY A 284 12.97 7.51 -14.78
CA GLY A 284 13.34 8.17 -13.53
C GLY A 284 14.43 7.45 -12.73
N THR A 285 14.63 7.89 -11.49
CA THR A 285 15.56 7.28 -10.53
C THR A 285 14.80 6.95 -9.24
N LEU A 286 14.92 5.74 -8.73
CA LEU A 286 14.39 5.32 -7.45
C LEU A 286 15.53 5.09 -6.46
N TYR A 287 15.59 5.92 -5.43
CA TYR A 287 16.43 5.70 -4.25
C TYR A 287 15.68 4.81 -3.28
N ILE A 288 16.15 3.57 -3.12
CA ILE A 288 15.57 2.60 -2.19
C ILE A 288 15.88 3.07 -0.77
N ASP A 289 14.83 3.43 -0.04
CA ASP A 289 14.92 3.87 1.34
C ASP A 289 14.78 2.64 2.26
N ASP A 290 15.84 2.31 3.00
CA ASP A 290 15.81 1.26 4.03
C ASP A 290 15.13 1.74 5.33
N GLY A 291 14.74 3.02 5.41
CA GLY A 291 13.93 3.58 6.47
C GLY A 291 12.47 3.14 6.41
N LYS A 292 11.74 3.42 7.49
CA LYS A 292 10.28 3.17 7.61
C LYS A 292 9.71 4.13 8.67
N PRO A 293 8.40 4.38 8.69
CA PRO A 293 7.76 5.26 9.67
C PRO A 293 7.64 4.60 11.06
N THR A 294 8.75 4.11 11.58
CA THR A 294 8.88 3.58 12.93
C THR A 294 10.01 4.31 13.65
N PRO A 295 9.98 4.45 14.99
CA PRO A 295 11.02 5.18 15.72
C PRO A 295 12.44 4.72 15.42
N ALA A 296 12.64 3.42 15.22
CA ALA A 296 13.96 2.83 14.97
C ALA A 296 14.49 3.10 13.54
N LEU A 297 13.62 3.20 12.55
CA LEU A 297 14.00 3.26 11.13
C LEU A 297 13.74 4.62 10.49
N MET A 298 12.93 5.49 11.09
CA MET A 298 12.65 6.83 10.58
C MET A 298 13.91 7.70 10.42
N PRO A 299 14.93 7.62 11.29
CA PRO A 299 16.18 8.37 11.11
C PRO A 299 16.86 8.15 9.76
N GLU A 300 16.78 6.93 9.18
CA GLU A 300 17.35 6.64 7.86
C GLU A 300 16.56 7.34 6.74
N THR A 301 15.22 7.31 6.79
CA THR A 301 14.38 8.07 5.86
C THR A 301 14.69 9.57 5.90
N LEU A 302 14.83 10.15 7.10
CA LEU A 302 15.16 11.57 7.25
C LEU A 302 16.55 11.89 6.70
N ARG A 303 17.54 11.02 6.94
CA ARG A 303 18.88 11.15 6.34
C ARG A 303 18.81 11.17 4.83
N ASN A 304 18.08 10.22 4.23
CA ASN A 304 17.93 10.11 2.79
C ASN A 304 17.25 11.34 2.18
N LEU A 305 16.22 11.87 2.83
CA LEU A 305 15.51 13.08 2.39
C LEU A 305 16.29 14.39 2.61
N ARG A 306 17.29 14.42 3.49
CA ARG A 306 18.24 15.56 3.59
C ARG A 306 19.22 15.59 2.42
N GLU A 307 19.56 14.42 1.86
CA GLU A 307 20.53 14.31 0.76
C GLU A 307 19.85 14.36 -0.61
N ILE A 308 18.75 13.64 -0.78
CA ILE A 308 18.07 13.45 -2.07
C ILE A 308 16.79 14.27 -2.07
N ALA A 309 16.69 15.21 -3.02
CA ALA A 309 15.49 16.00 -3.26
C ALA A 309 14.58 15.27 -4.27
N PRO A 310 13.45 14.68 -3.86
CA PRO A 310 12.54 14.02 -4.78
C PRO A 310 11.77 15.04 -5.64
N THR A 311 11.36 14.64 -6.84
CA THR A 311 10.47 15.46 -7.69
C THR A 311 9.01 15.29 -7.32
N VAL A 312 8.63 14.09 -6.94
CA VAL A 312 7.33 13.69 -6.38
C VAL A 312 7.58 12.74 -5.21
N TYR A 313 6.74 12.80 -4.19
CA TYR A 313 6.96 11.99 -2.99
C TYR A 313 5.68 11.24 -2.60
N PHE A 314 5.80 9.93 -2.51
CA PHE A 314 4.70 9.00 -2.22
C PHE A 314 4.90 8.36 -0.85
N ASN A 315 3.85 8.33 -0.04
CA ASN A 315 3.92 7.68 1.25
C ASN A 315 2.53 7.24 1.74
N VAL A 316 2.51 6.54 2.86
CA VAL A 316 1.31 6.26 3.64
C VAL A 316 1.11 7.34 4.71
N PRO A 317 -0.10 7.48 5.28
CA PRO A 317 -0.39 8.52 6.27
C PRO A 317 0.59 8.60 7.45
N THR A 318 0.97 7.45 8.02
CA THR A 318 1.96 7.39 9.13
C THR A 318 3.34 7.91 8.74
N GLY A 319 3.74 7.71 7.48
CA GLY A 319 4.99 8.27 6.95
C GLY A 319 4.93 9.78 6.82
N PHE A 320 3.82 10.35 6.32
CA PHE A 320 3.62 11.79 6.26
C PHE A 320 3.56 12.43 7.65
N GLU A 321 2.92 11.78 8.61
CA GLU A 321 2.89 12.25 10.01
C GLU A 321 4.31 12.35 10.60
N ALA A 322 5.12 11.31 10.42
CA ALA A 322 6.49 11.28 10.91
C ALA A 322 7.35 12.40 10.26
N ILE A 323 7.20 12.62 8.95
CA ILE A 323 7.88 13.68 8.20
C ILE A 323 7.40 15.06 8.66
N ALA A 324 6.09 15.28 8.78
CA ALA A 324 5.51 16.54 9.24
C ALA A 324 6.07 16.93 10.64
N ASN A 325 6.16 15.95 11.54
CA ASN A 325 6.73 16.18 12.86
C ASN A 325 8.23 16.50 12.81
N ALA A 326 9.02 15.80 11.99
CA ALA A 326 10.44 16.08 11.81
C ALA A 326 10.68 17.47 11.20
N MET A 327 9.88 17.88 10.23
CA MET A 327 10.00 19.18 9.55
C MET A 327 9.79 20.38 10.50
N LYS A 328 9.14 20.22 11.65
CA LYS A 328 8.97 21.30 12.62
C LYS A 328 10.31 21.86 13.13
N THR A 329 11.30 20.99 13.29
CA THR A 329 12.60 21.34 13.90
C THR A 329 13.78 21.18 12.94
N ASP A 330 13.67 20.37 11.89
CA ASP A 330 14.73 20.03 10.96
C ASP A 330 14.71 20.93 9.72
N ALA A 331 15.53 22.00 9.75
CA ALA A 331 15.60 22.97 8.65
C ALA A 331 16.30 22.40 7.40
N GLU A 332 17.24 21.47 7.56
CA GLU A 332 17.94 20.83 6.42
C GLU A 332 16.97 19.93 5.64
N LEU A 333 16.21 19.11 6.36
CA LEU A 333 15.15 18.29 5.80
C LEU A 333 14.15 19.15 5.02
N ARG A 334 13.62 20.23 5.64
CA ARG A 334 12.65 21.12 4.97
C ARG A 334 13.22 21.67 3.67
N ARG A 335 14.42 22.28 3.72
CA ARG A 335 15.04 22.89 2.54
C ARG A 335 15.22 21.90 1.42
N ASN A 336 15.75 20.70 1.70
CA ASN A 336 16.02 19.73 0.65
C ASN A 336 14.74 19.10 0.11
N LEU A 337 13.87 18.57 0.99
CA LEU A 337 12.62 17.92 0.58
C LEU A 337 11.71 18.87 -0.22
N LEU A 338 11.59 20.13 0.23
CA LEU A 338 10.69 21.10 -0.41
C LEU A 338 11.31 21.83 -1.60
N SER A 339 12.62 21.65 -1.86
CA SER A 339 13.35 22.41 -2.91
C SER A 339 12.79 22.20 -4.30
N ARG A 340 12.42 20.97 -4.67
CA ARG A 340 11.96 20.65 -6.04
C ARG A 340 10.72 19.74 -6.09
N VAL A 341 10.21 19.24 -4.96
CA VAL A 341 9.03 18.37 -4.96
C VAL A 341 7.82 19.13 -5.52
N LYS A 342 7.15 18.55 -6.49
CA LYS A 342 5.97 19.13 -7.17
C LYS A 342 4.66 18.69 -6.55
N MET A 343 4.65 17.49 -5.98
CA MET A 343 3.45 16.85 -5.45
C MET A 343 3.82 15.87 -4.34
N PHE A 344 3.05 15.91 -3.27
CA PHE A 344 2.93 14.83 -2.31
C PHE A 344 1.73 13.95 -2.67
N PHE A 345 1.85 12.65 -2.44
CA PHE A 345 0.76 11.72 -2.70
C PHE A 345 0.66 10.69 -1.58
N TYR A 346 -0.49 10.55 -0.98
CA TYR A 346 -0.74 9.51 0.00
C TYR A 346 -1.81 8.52 -0.48
N ALA A 347 -1.69 7.27 -0.04
CA ALA A 347 -2.68 6.22 -0.26
C ALA A 347 -2.63 5.16 0.85
N GLY A 348 -3.57 4.21 0.80
CA GLY A 348 -3.65 3.07 1.70
C GLY A 348 -4.51 3.29 2.96
N ALA A 349 -4.66 4.54 3.40
CA ALA A 349 -5.54 4.96 4.49
C ALA A 349 -5.84 6.46 4.40
N SER A 350 -6.73 6.98 5.22
CA SER A 350 -7.02 8.41 5.31
C SER A 350 -5.91 9.16 6.04
N LEU A 351 -5.51 10.30 5.53
CA LEU A 351 -4.58 11.23 6.18
C LEU A 351 -5.37 12.25 7.02
N ALA A 352 -5.03 12.36 8.29
CA ALA A 352 -5.72 13.25 9.22
C ALA A 352 -5.45 14.74 8.90
N GLN A 353 -6.48 15.59 9.02
CA GLN A 353 -6.37 17.03 8.73
C GLN A 353 -5.24 17.75 9.49
N PRO A 354 -4.98 17.48 10.79
CA PRO A 354 -3.86 18.11 11.48
C PRO A 354 -2.47 17.83 10.86
N VAL A 355 -2.30 16.68 10.20
CA VAL A 355 -1.05 16.36 9.49
C VAL A 355 -0.91 17.21 8.24
N TRP A 356 -2.01 17.39 7.48
CA TRP A 356 -2.05 18.30 6.33
C TRP A 356 -1.70 19.72 6.74
N ASP A 357 -2.33 20.23 7.79
CA ASP A 357 -2.13 21.59 8.29
C ASP A 357 -0.67 21.80 8.70
N SER A 358 -0.07 20.83 9.41
CA SER A 358 1.33 20.88 9.81
C SER A 358 2.32 20.85 8.63
N LEU A 359 2.00 20.10 7.56
CA LEU A 359 2.80 20.11 6.32
C LEU A 359 2.70 21.49 5.66
N TYR A 360 1.49 22.02 5.46
CA TYR A 360 1.27 23.32 4.85
C TYR A 360 1.95 24.47 5.62
N GLU A 361 1.91 24.46 6.95
CA GLU A 361 2.64 25.43 7.78
C GLU A 361 4.16 25.38 7.51
N SER A 362 4.73 24.18 7.40
CA SER A 362 6.15 23.99 7.12
C SER A 362 6.51 24.43 5.69
N GLU A 363 5.67 24.16 4.72
CA GLU A 363 5.80 24.53 3.32
C GLU A 363 5.71 26.05 3.12
N GLU A 364 4.68 26.69 3.66
CA GLU A 364 4.53 28.15 3.60
C GLU A 364 5.69 28.89 4.26
N LYS A 365 6.19 28.37 5.38
CA LYS A 365 7.34 28.92 6.09
C LYS A 365 8.64 28.81 5.30
N GLU A 366 8.89 27.67 4.64
CA GLU A 366 10.17 27.41 3.97
C GLU A 366 10.20 27.95 2.53
N VAL A 367 9.13 27.75 1.77
CA VAL A 367 9.10 28.07 0.32
C VAL A 367 8.02 29.06 -0.08
N GLY A 368 7.19 29.54 0.84
CA GLY A 368 6.17 30.56 0.60
C GLY A 368 4.98 30.10 -0.24
N GLU A 369 4.82 28.81 -0.43
CA GLU A 369 3.72 28.18 -1.19
C GLU A 369 3.42 26.80 -0.65
N ARG A 370 2.20 26.29 -0.90
CA ARG A 370 1.77 24.93 -0.55
C ARG A 370 2.10 23.96 -1.67
N ILE A 371 2.47 22.76 -1.33
CA ILE A 371 2.63 21.65 -2.26
C ILE A 371 1.34 20.85 -2.26
N VAL A 372 0.85 20.51 -3.45
CA VAL A 372 -0.39 19.74 -3.55
C VAL A 372 -0.23 18.38 -2.86
N MET A 373 -1.10 18.11 -1.90
CA MET A 373 -1.25 16.78 -1.30
C MET A 373 -2.30 16.01 -2.10
N ALA A 374 -1.86 15.23 -3.06
CA ALA A 374 -2.74 14.43 -3.91
C ALA A 374 -3.10 13.09 -3.26
N THR A 375 -4.19 12.51 -3.72
CA THR A 375 -4.65 11.19 -3.32
C THR A 375 -5.52 10.57 -4.41
N GLY A 376 -5.91 9.32 -4.24
CA GLY A 376 -6.77 8.59 -5.13
C GLY A 376 -7.26 7.29 -4.51
N LEU A 377 -7.99 6.51 -5.28
CA LEU A 377 -8.44 5.19 -4.90
C LEU A 377 -7.98 4.16 -5.90
N GLY A 378 -7.63 3.01 -5.39
CA GLY A 378 -7.29 1.84 -6.17
C GLY A 378 -6.91 0.67 -5.26
N MET A 379 -6.64 -0.46 -5.87
CA MET A 379 -6.37 -1.71 -5.19
C MET A 379 -5.44 -2.59 -6.04
N THR A 380 -4.99 -3.70 -5.49
CA THR A 380 -4.09 -4.61 -6.23
C THR A 380 -4.73 -5.07 -7.56
N GLU A 381 -6.01 -5.32 -7.54
CA GLU A 381 -6.81 -5.77 -8.67
C GLU A 381 -7.00 -4.70 -9.76
N SER A 382 -6.68 -3.42 -9.47
CA SER A 382 -6.71 -2.32 -10.45
C SER A 382 -5.33 -1.80 -10.86
N GLY A 383 -4.25 -2.38 -10.38
CA GLY A 383 -2.89 -2.21 -10.85
C GLY A 383 -1.97 -1.10 -10.35
N PRO A 384 -2.21 -0.23 -9.31
CA PRO A 384 -3.39 0.01 -8.50
C PRO A 384 -4.27 1.19 -8.91
N PHE A 385 -3.79 2.11 -9.75
CA PHE A 385 -4.34 3.44 -9.98
C PHE A 385 -5.69 3.38 -10.71
N ALA A 386 -6.77 3.87 -10.08
CA ALA A 386 -8.11 3.85 -10.66
C ALA A 386 -8.81 5.22 -10.65
N ILE A 387 -8.74 5.95 -9.55
CA ILE A 387 -9.37 7.26 -9.36
C ILE A 387 -8.33 8.23 -8.83
N PHE A 388 -8.38 9.50 -9.26
CA PHE A 388 -7.42 10.51 -8.86
C PHE A 388 -8.09 11.89 -8.73
N VAL A 389 -7.60 12.69 -7.78
CA VAL A 389 -8.07 14.06 -7.53
C VAL A 389 -7.83 14.99 -8.73
N THR A 390 -8.65 16.04 -8.85
CA THR A 390 -8.73 16.90 -10.04
C THR A 390 -8.28 18.34 -9.83
N SER A 391 -7.98 18.72 -8.58
CA SER A 391 -7.62 20.10 -8.23
C SER A 391 -6.67 20.13 -7.03
N PRO A 392 -5.98 21.25 -6.76
CA PRO A 392 -5.13 21.38 -5.57
C PRO A 392 -5.92 21.51 -4.26
N GLU A 393 -7.21 21.82 -4.32
CA GLU A 393 -8.08 22.03 -3.15
C GLU A 393 -8.67 20.71 -2.63
N VAL A 394 -7.79 19.72 -2.43
CA VAL A 394 -8.15 18.38 -1.95
C VAL A 394 -8.42 18.41 -0.46
N LYS A 395 -9.42 17.68 -0.01
CA LYS A 395 -9.75 17.47 1.41
C LYS A 395 -9.62 15.99 1.77
N ALA A 396 -9.47 15.72 3.05
CA ALA A 396 -9.42 14.35 3.55
C ALA A 396 -10.66 13.55 3.12
N GLY A 397 -10.42 12.41 2.47
CA GLY A 397 -11.46 11.53 1.92
C GLY A 397 -11.86 11.79 0.48
N ASP A 398 -11.46 12.90 -0.15
CA ASP A 398 -11.68 13.12 -1.57
C ASP A 398 -10.87 12.12 -2.39
N LEU A 399 -11.47 11.63 -3.47
CA LEU A 399 -10.86 10.64 -4.37
C LEU A 399 -10.68 11.20 -5.79
N GLY A 400 -11.64 12.01 -6.25
CA GLY A 400 -11.64 12.59 -7.59
C GLY A 400 -12.38 11.77 -8.63
N VAL A 401 -11.89 11.78 -9.89
CA VAL A 401 -12.53 11.17 -11.05
C VAL A 401 -11.74 9.94 -11.53
N PRO A 402 -12.38 9.03 -12.31
CA PRO A 402 -11.69 7.87 -12.87
C PRO A 402 -10.55 8.27 -13.80
N ALA A 403 -9.49 7.47 -13.79
CA ALA A 403 -8.40 7.57 -14.74
C ALA A 403 -8.88 7.25 -16.18
N PRO A 404 -8.21 7.75 -17.23
CA PRO A 404 -8.56 7.45 -18.61
C PRO A 404 -8.60 5.95 -18.89
N GLY A 405 -9.63 5.49 -19.60
CA GLY A 405 -9.81 4.07 -19.96
C GLY A 405 -10.42 3.20 -18.86
N ILE A 406 -10.69 3.75 -17.68
CA ILE A 406 -11.52 3.09 -16.66
C ILE A 406 -12.95 3.61 -16.76
N GLU A 407 -13.90 2.70 -16.71
CA GLU A 407 -15.32 2.98 -16.44
C GLU A 407 -15.66 2.52 -15.03
N LEU A 408 -16.23 3.40 -14.23
CA LEU A 408 -16.78 3.08 -12.93
C LEU A 408 -18.27 2.80 -13.08
N LYS A 409 -18.74 1.70 -12.47
CA LYS A 409 -20.16 1.46 -12.21
C LYS A 409 -20.43 1.80 -10.75
N LEU A 410 -21.32 2.75 -10.55
CA LEU A 410 -21.82 3.18 -9.25
C LEU A 410 -23.14 2.45 -9.02
N ALA A 411 -23.14 1.44 -8.17
CA ALA A 411 -24.28 0.56 -7.93
C ALA A 411 -24.78 0.69 -6.50
N ASP A 412 -26.07 0.83 -6.30
CA ASP A 412 -26.68 0.80 -4.97
C ASP A 412 -26.56 -0.62 -4.38
N THR A 413 -25.91 -0.72 -3.23
CA THR A 413 -25.63 -1.97 -2.52
C THR A 413 -25.85 -1.72 -1.04
N ASP A 414 -26.89 -2.34 -0.47
CA ASP A 414 -27.25 -2.22 0.96
C ASP A 414 -27.42 -0.77 1.46
N GLY A 415 -27.91 0.13 0.60
CA GLY A 415 -28.14 1.55 0.91
C GLY A 415 -26.89 2.42 0.84
N LYS A 416 -25.81 1.90 0.26
CA LYS A 416 -24.59 2.66 -0.12
C LYS A 416 -24.31 2.51 -1.61
N THR A 417 -23.56 3.43 -2.16
CA THR A 417 -23.10 3.33 -3.55
C THR A 417 -21.75 2.62 -3.60
N GLU A 418 -21.76 1.35 -4.06
CA GLU A 418 -20.53 0.62 -4.35
C GLU A 418 -19.90 1.13 -5.65
N VAL A 419 -18.59 1.34 -5.65
CA VAL A 419 -17.84 1.60 -6.87
C VAL A 419 -17.28 0.29 -7.43
N ARG A 420 -17.55 0.00 -8.71
CA ARG A 420 -17.02 -1.17 -9.44
C ARG A 420 -16.20 -0.70 -10.62
N TYR A 421 -15.20 -1.49 -11.01
CA TYR A 421 -14.19 -1.09 -12.00
C TYR A 421 -14.23 -1.96 -13.24
N LYS A 422 -14.12 -1.33 -14.43
CA LYS A 422 -13.88 -2.00 -15.70
C LYS A 422 -12.87 -1.21 -16.52
N GLY A 423 -11.81 -1.88 -17.02
CA GLY A 423 -10.77 -1.22 -17.79
C GLY A 423 -9.57 -2.13 -18.05
N PRO A 424 -8.61 -1.69 -18.88
CA PRO A 424 -7.46 -2.50 -19.27
C PRO A 424 -6.47 -2.79 -18.13
N ASN A 425 -6.52 -2.03 -17.05
CA ASN A 425 -5.71 -2.18 -15.84
C ASN A 425 -6.35 -3.09 -14.78
N ILE A 426 -7.55 -3.62 -15.03
CA ILE A 426 -8.23 -4.52 -14.10
C ILE A 426 -7.74 -5.94 -14.30
N THR A 427 -7.49 -6.63 -13.18
CA THR A 427 -7.04 -8.03 -13.18
C THR A 427 -8.01 -8.94 -13.93
N PRO A 428 -7.53 -9.97 -14.65
CA PRO A 428 -8.41 -11.02 -15.17
C PRO A 428 -8.90 -11.98 -14.08
N GLY A 429 -8.40 -11.87 -12.85
CA GLY A 429 -8.84 -12.68 -11.70
C GLY A 429 -7.69 -13.15 -10.82
N TYR A 430 -7.94 -14.25 -10.12
CA TYR A 430 -7.04 -14.86 -9.15
C TYR A 430 -6.46 -16.17 -9.68
N TRP A 431 -5.17 -16.34 -9.53
CA TRP A 431 -4.45 -17.52 -9.99
C TRP A 431 -4.95 -18.79 -9.28
N ARG A 432 -5.35 -19.80 -10.07
CA ARG A 432 -5.88 -21.10 -9.57
C ARG A 432 -7.06 -20.98 -8.61
N ALA A 433 -7.83 -19.89 -8.72
CA ALA A 433 -9.00 -19.60 -7.88
C ALA A 433 -10.22 -19.19 -8.74
N PRO A 434 -10.77 -20.11 -9.56
CA PRO A 434 -11.83 -19.78 -10.51
C PRO A 434 -13.15 -19.38 -9.84
N GLN A 435 -13.45 -19.91 -8.66
CA GLN A 435 -14.68 -19.56 -7.93
C GLN A 435 -14.59 -18.13 -7.38
N GLU A 436 -13.48 -17.78 -6.75
CA GLU A 436 -13.21 -16.44 -6.24
C GLU A 436 -13.14 -15.42 -7.38
N THR A 437 -12.61 -15.82 -8.54
CA THR A 437 -12.60 -15.00 -9.74
C THR A 437 -14.03 -14.72 -10.21
N ALA A 438 -14.87 -15.75 -10.35
CA ALA A 438 -16.24 -15.58 -10.78
C ALA A 438 -17.06 -14.68 -9.82
N GLN A 439 -16.81 -14.76 -8.50
CA GLN A 439 -17.48 -13.95 -7.50
C GLN A 439 -17.00 -12.49 -7.46
N ALA A 440 -15.83 -12.21 -8.02
CA ALA A 440 -15.23 -10.87 -7.99
C ALA A 440 -15.78 -9.94 -9.08
N PHE A 441 -16.50 -10.48 -10.06
CA PHE A 441 -17.04 -9.69 -11.17
C PHE A 441 -18.56 -9.79 -11.21
N ASP A 442 -19.22 -8.69 -11.57
CA ASP A 442 -20.65 -8.70 -11.84
C ASP A 442 -20.95 -9.21 -13.26
N GLU A 443 -22.26 -9.34 -13.56
CA GLU A 443 -22.76 -9.86 -14.85
C GLU A 443 -22.33 -9.02 -16.07
N GLU A 444 -22.00 -7.73 -15.86
CA GLU A 444 -21.47 -6.83 -16.90
C GLU A 444 -19.95 -6.85 -17.00
N GLY A 445 -19.27 -7.65 -16.16
CA GLY A 445 -17.81 -7.77 -16.10
C GLY A 445 -17.11 -6.62 -15.38
N PHE A 446 -17.80 -5.92 -14.49
CA PHE A 446 -17.18 -4.97 -13.58
C PHE A 446 -16.66 -5.69 -12.34
N PHE A 447 -15.43 -5.38 -11.95
CA PHE A 447 -14.84 -5.86 -10.70
C PHE A 447 -15.53 -5.21 -9.52
N CYS A 448 -16.06 -6.01 -8.60
CA CYS A 448 -16.74 -5.57 -7.37
C CYS A 448 -15.71 -5.27 -6.30
N THR A 449 -15.54 -3.98 -5.96
CA THR A 449 -14.49 -3.55 -5.03
C THR A 449 -14.85 -3.74 -3.57
N GLY A 450 -16.14 -3.69 -3.25
CA GLY A 450 -16.66 -3.60 -1.88
C GLY A 450 -16.41 -2.24 -1.22
N ASP A 451 -15.86 -1.27 -1.94
CA ASP A 451 -15.64 0.10 -1.46
C ASP A 451 -16.86 0.96 -1.77
N ALA A 452 -17.35 1.68 -0.76
CA ALA A 452 -18.45 2.64 -0.89
C ALA A 452 -17.92 4.04 -1.20
N VAL A 453 -18.65 4.75 -2.05
CA VAL A 453 -18.34 6.13 -2.44
C VAL A 453 -19.58 7.00 -2.42
N LYS A 454 -19.36 8.31 -2.37
CA LYS A 454 -20.39 9.33 -2.59
C LYS A 454 -19.81 10.48 -3.38
N TRP A 455 -20.64 11.33 -3.93
CA TRP A 455 -20.19 12.54 -4.62
C TRP A 455 -19.52 13.51 -3.63
N ILE A 456 -18.44 14.18 -4.07
CA ILE A 456 -17.91 15.35 -3.36
C ILE A 456 -18.95 16.46 -3.37
N ASP A 457 -19.53 16.70 -4.56
CA ASP A 457 -20.65 17.63 -4.79
C ASP A 457 -21.56 17.03 -5.86
N GLU A 458 -22.83 16.78 -5.52
CA GLU A 458 -23.81 16.22 -6.48
C GLU A 458 -24.12 17.18 -7.63
N GLY A 459 -23.95 18.49 -7.43
CA GLY A 459 -24.12 19.52 -8.47
C GLY A 459 -22.93 19.64 -9.42
N ASN A 460 -21.77 19.05 -9.09
CA ASN A 460 -20.55 19.13 -9.89
C ASN A 460 -19.82 17.78 -9.97
N ILE A 461 -20.21 16.95 -10.92
CA ILE A 461 -19.62 15.63 -11.14
C ILE A 461 -18.11 15.65 -11.46
N HIS A 462 -17.57 16.80 -11.86
CA HIS A 462 -16.16 16.95 -12.21
C HIS A 462 -15.23 17.01 -10.99
N LEU A 463 -15.77 17.27 -9.81
CA LEU A 463 -15.03 17.08 -8.56
C LEU A 463 -14.87 15.58 -8.23
N GLY A 464 -15.77 14.75 -8.74
CA GLY A 464 -15.71 13.31 -8.61
C GLY A 464 -16.24 12.79 -7.28
N LEU A 465 -15.61 11.75 -6.79
CA LEU A 465 -16.09 10.91 -5.71
C LEU A 465 -15.29 11.13 -4.42
N LYS A 466 -15.92 10.77 -3.31
CA LYS A 466 -15.36 10.76 -1.96
C LYS A 466 -15.56 9.37 -1.36
N PHE A 467 -14.60 8.90 -0.58
CA PHE A 467 -14.66 7.61 0.09
C PHE A 467 -15.73 7.60 1.19
N ASP A 468 -16.52 6.51 1.23
CA ASP A 468 -17.62 6.33 2.20
C ASP A 468 -17.53 5.01 2.98
N GLY A 469 -16.33 4.41 3.05
CA GLY A 469 -16.06 3.21 3.84
C GLY A 469 -16.07 1.91 3.01
N ARG A 470 -15.91 0.78 3.72
CA ARG A 470 -16.03 -0.56 3.14
C ARG A 470 -17.37 -1.17 3.50
N ILE A 471 -18.11 -1.61 2.50
CA ILE A 471 -19.46 -2.18 2.68
C ILE A 471 -19.44 -3.38 3.63
N ALA A 472 -18.44 -4.26 3.49
CA ALA A 472 -18.31 -5.46 4.32
C ALA A 472 -17.92 -5.20 5.79
N GLU A 473 -17.44 -4.00 6.13
CA GLU A 473 -17.08 -3.62 7.51
C GLU A 473 -18.23 -2.93 8.23
N ASP A 474 -19.15 -2.31 7.50
CA ASP A 474 -20.30 -1.60 8.05
C ASP A 474 -21.32 -2.59 8.64
N PHE A 475 -22.03 -2.16 9.67
CA PHE A 475 -22.99 -3.03 10.34
C PHE A 475 -24.22 -2.26 10.84
N LYS A 476 -25.26 -3.01 11.23
CA LYS A 476 -26.48 -2.45 11.84
C LYS A 476 -26.50 -2.73 13.34
N LEU A 477 -26.92 -1.73 14.11
CA LEU A 477 -27.30 -1.91 15.51
C LEU A 477 -28.65 -2.65 15.60
N ALA A 478 -28.99 -3.15 16.79
CA ALA A 478 -30.28 -3.79 17.07
C ALA A 478 -31.48 -2.87 16.78
N THR A 479 -31.27 -1.55 16.81
CA THR A 479 -32.26 -0.53 16.43
C THR A 479 -32.48 -0.40 14.93
N GLY A 480 -31.73 -1.15 14.10
CA GLY A 480 -31.71 -0.99 12.65
C GLY A 480 -30.82 0.16 12.14
N THR A 481 -30.24 0.93 13.05
CA THR A 481 -29.37 2.06 12.69
C THR A 481 -28.07 1.56 12.08
N PHE A 482 -27.69 2.12 10.94
CA PHE A 482 -26.50 1.73 10.19
C PHE A 482 -25.26 2.45 10.72
N VAL A 483 -24.19 1.72 11.01
CA VAL A 483 -22.91 2.23 11.50
C VAL A 483 -21.88 2.17 10.36
N SER A 484 -21.40 3.34 9.93
CA SER A 484 -20.29 3.46 8.97
C SER A 484 -18.96 3.36 9.70
N VAL A 485 -18.33 2.19 9.63
CA VAL A 485 -17.12 1.85 10.39
C VAL A 485 -15.94 2.74 10.02
N GLY A 486 -15.63 2.90 8.74
CA GLY A 486 -14.46 3.64 8.27
C GLY A 486 -14.41 5.10 8.79
N PRO A 487 -15.45 5.94 8.56
CA PRO A 487 -15.50 7.30 9.05
C PRO A 487 -15.46 7.42 10.58
N LEU A 488 -16.15 6.51 11.30
CA LEU A 488 -16.17 6.54 12.75
C LEU A 488 -14.81 6.13 13.35
N ARG A 489 -14.17 5.10 12.78
CA ARG A 489 -12.80 4.69 13.14
C ARG A 489 -11.82 5.86 12.97
N ALA A 490 -11.86 6.56 11.84
CA ALA A 490 -11.00 7.71 11.58
C ALA A 490 -11.20 8.85 12.61
N LYS A 491 -12.43 9.10 13.02
CA LYS A 491 -12.74 10.10 14.07
C LYS A 491 -12.12 9.73 15.42
N ILE A 492 -12.20 8.45 15.81
CA ILE A 492 -11.64 7.99 17.09
C ILE A 492 -10.12 8.08 17.07
N ILE A 493 -9.48 7.65 15.98
CA ILE A 493 -8.02 7.73 15.82
C ILE A 493 -7.57 9.20 15.90
N ALA A 494 -8.24 10.10 15.20
CA ALA A 494 -7.93 11.53 15.24
C ALA A 494 -8.11 12.15 16.63
N ALA A 495 -9.19 11.81 17.34
CA ALA A 495 -9.46 12.33 18.67
C ALA A 495 -8.48 11.80 19.74
N GLY A 496 -7.96 10.57 19.54
CA GLY A 496 -7.03 9.93 20.46
C GLY A 496 -5.55 10.09 20.10
N ALA A 497 -5.23 10.83 19.04
CA ALA A 497 -3.85 11.06 18.63
C ALA A 497 -3.05 11.85 19.70
N PRO A 498 -1.76 11.53 19.94
CA PRO A 498 -0.94 10.51 19.28
C PRO A 498 -0.99 9.12 19.92
N TYR A 499 -1.93 8.84 20.81
CA TYR A 499 -1.97 7.66 21.68
C TYR A 499 -2.77 6.48 21.12
N VAL A 500 -3.57 6.69 20.07
CA VAL A 500 -4.37 5.66 19.40
C VAL A 500 -3.70 5.25 18.10
N GLN A 501 -3.32 3.97 18.00
CA GLN A 501 -2.79 3.37 16.78
C GLN A 501 -3.93 3.02 15.83
N ASP A 502 -4.95 2.33 16.35
CA ASP A 502 -6.07 1.86 15.57
C ASP A 502 -7.26 1.48 16.47
N VAL A 503 -8.44 1.25 15.85
CA VAL A 503 -9.68 0.94 16.56
C VAL A 503 -10.46 -0.12 15.81
N VAL A 504 -11.06 -1.05 16.53
CA VAL A 504 -12.07 -1.99 16.04
C VAL A 504 -13.42 -1.64 16.65
N LEU A 505 -14.41 -1.40 15.79
CA LEU A 505 -15.76 -1.08 16.23
C LEU A 505 -16.58 -2.34 16.45
N THR A 506 -17.34 -2.37 17.53
CA THR A 506 -18.23 -3.47 17.93
C THR A 506 -19.66 -2.98 18.01
N GLY A 507 -20.63 -3.86 18.08
CA GLY A 507 -22.04 -3.49 18.23
C GLY A 507 -22.98 -4.12 17.20
N ILE A 508 -22.51 -5.05 16.37
CA ILE A 508 -23.34 -5.76 15.39
C ILE A 508 -24.53 -6.41 16.12
N ASN A 509 -25.76 -6.01 15.73
CA ASN A 509 -27.02 -6.43 16.35
C ASN A 509 -27.12 -6.14 17.87
N LEU A 510 -26.29 -5.23 18.40
CA LEU A 510 -26.35 -4.75 19.78
C LEU A 510 -26.94 -3.35 19.88
N ARG A 511 -27.18 -2.87 21.10
CA ARG A 511 -27.89 -1.59 21.33
C ARG A 511 -27.06 -0.36 21.03
N GLU A 512 -25.73 -0.46 21.14
CA GLU A 512 -24.79 0.66 21.01
C GLU A 512 -23.47 0.23 20.39
N VAL A 513 -22.72 1.21 19.90
CA VAL A 513 -21.37 1.00 19.36
C VAL A 513 -20.38 0.92 20.52
N GLY A 514 -19.54 -0.11 20.50
CA GLY A 514 -18.35 -0.23 21.32
C GLY A 514 -17.06 -0.05 20.52
N ALA A 515 -15.96 0.23 21.20
CA ALA A 515 -14.64 0.38 20.59
C ALA A 515 -13.57 -0.41 21.34
N LEU A 516 -12.83 -1.26 20.63
CA LEU A 516 -11.57 -1.85 21.08
C LEU A 516 -10.44 -0.97 20.53
N VAL A 517 -9.72 -0.28 21.41
CA VAL A 517 -8.69 0.70 21.04
C VAL A 517 -7.31 0.10 21.22
N PHE A 518 -6.53 0.04 20.14
CA PHE A 518 -5.13 -0.37 20.16
C PHE A 518 -4.25 0.87 20.34
N PRO A 519 -3.52 0.98 21.47
CA PRO A 519 -2.71 2.14 21.77
C PRO A 519 -1.39 2.15 21.00
N THR A 520 -0.83 3.34 20.78
CA THR A 520 0.55 3.51 20.36
C THR A 520 1.51 3.33 21.54
N PRO A 521 2.82 3.07 21.31
CA PRO A 521 3.82 3.09 22.37
C PRO A 521 3.91 4.42 23.14
N ALA A 522 3.49 5.54 22.53
CA ALA A 522 3.47 6.86 23.15
C ALA A 522 2.57 6.95 24.40
N VAL A 523 1.59 6.06 24.54
CA VAL A 523 0.70 5.99 25.71
C VAL A 523 1.47 5.84 27.03
N ARG A 524 2.67 5.24 26.99
CA ARG A 524 3.55 5.09 28.16
C ARG A 524 3.94 6.42 28.79
N ALA A 525 4.08 7.46 27.97
CA ALA A 525 4.41 8.81 28.46
C ALA A 525 3.29 9.43 29.33
N LEU A 526 2.04 8.99 29.17
CA LEU A 526 0.92 9.44 29.99
C LEU A 526 0.91 8.81 31.38
N SER A 527 1.46 7.59 31.52
CA SER A 527 1.32 6.83 32.77
C SER A 527 2.23 7.31 33.89
N GLY A 528 3.36 7.92 33.57
CA GLY A 528 4.41 8.24 34.55
C GLY A 528 5.07 7.03 35.20
N LEU A 529 4.75 5.80 34.75
CA LEU A 529 5.33 4.55 35.27
C LEU A 529 6.74 4.31 34.70
N ALA A 530 7.48 3.44 35.36
CA ALA A 530 8.81 3.03 34.90
C ALA A 530 8.74 2.38 33.49
N PRO A 531 9.80 2.49 32.67
CA PRO A 531 9.83 1.95 31.31
C PRO A 531 9.55 0.44 31.23
N GLU A 532 9.85 -0.30 32.28
CA GLU A 532 9.70 -1.75 32.42
C GLU A 532 8.25 -2.17 32.74
N ALA A 533 7.38 -1.24 33.12
CA ALA A 533 5.98 -1.53 33.40
C ALA A 533 5.32 -2.22 32.21
N SER A 534 4.53 -3.26 32.45
CA SER A 534 3.79 -3.95 31.41
C SER A 534 2.79 -2.99 30.74
N LEU A 535 2.44 -3.27 29.48
CA LEU A 535 1.42 -2.45 28.80
C LEU A 535 0.08 -2.47 29.55
N ARG A 536 -0.25 -3.58 30.20
CA ARG A 536 -1.45 -3.71 31.00
C ARG A 536 -1.46 -2.73 32.18
N GLU A 537 -0.36 -2.68 32.96
CA GLU A 537 -0.23 -1.73 34.08
C GLU A 537 -0.32 -0.29 33.60
N VAL A 538 0.29 0.02 32.45
CA VAL A 538 0.21 1.37 31.82
C VAL A 538 -1.24 1.73 31.49
N LEU A 539 -1.99 0.83 30.87
CA LEU A 539 -3.36 1.10 30.43
C LEU A 539 -4.40 1.11 31.58
N GLU A 540 -4.09 0.45 32.70
CA GLU A 540 -4.94 0.43 33.90
C GLU A 540 -4.61 1.60 34.86
N CYS A 541 -3.58 2.41 34.60
CA CYS A 541 -3.25 3.53 35.47
C CYS A 541 -4.26 4.70 35.31
N GLU A 542 -4.47 5.43 36.40
CA GLU A 542 -5.49 6.50 36.50
C GLU A 542 -5.29 7.59 35.45
N GLN A 543 -4.06 7.99 35.17
CA GLN A 543 -3.75 9.06 34.22
C GLN A 543 -4.14 8.69 32.79
N VAL A 544 -3.87 7.44 32.38
CA VAL A 544 -4.23 6.94 31.04
C VAL A 544 -5.74 6.79 30.93
N ILE A 545 -6.39 6.22 31.95
CA ILE A 545 -7.85 6.10 32.01
C ILE A 545 -8.52 7.46 31.92
N ALA A 546 -8.05 8.46 32.70
CA ALA A 546 -8.59 9.81 32.68
C ALA A 546 -8.43 10.48 31.30
N HIS A 547 -7.27 10.29 30.64
CA HIS A 547 -7.07 10.82 29.30
C HIS A 547 -8.08 10.24 28.30
N PHE A 548 -8.23 8.91 28.24
CA PHE A 548 -9.15 8.27 27.32
C PHE A 548 -10.62 8.50 27.66
N GLN A 549 -10.93 8.78 28.93
CA GLN A 549 -12.28 9.24 29.33
C GLN A 549 -12.61 10.58 28.69
N VAL A 550 -11.67 11.54 28.72
CA VAL A 550 -11.85 12.85 28.05
C VAL A 550 -12.06 12.69 26.54
N VAL A 551 -11.26 11.80 25.90
CA VAL A 551 -11.41 11.50 24.47
C VAL A 551 -12.81 10.95 24.18
N LEU A 552 -13.26 9.98 24.98
CA LEU A 552 -14.58 9.35 24.82
C LEU A 552 -15.73 10.36 25.02
N ASP A 553 -15.65 11.19 26.04
CA ASP A 553 -16.65 12.22 26.34
C ASP A 553 -16.73 13.25 25.22
N THR A 554 -15.58 13.66 24.67
CA THR A 554 -15.51 14.57 23.51
C THR A 554 -16.17 13.96 22.28
N LEU A 555 -15.91 12.68 22.00
CA LEU A 555 -16.53 11.94 20.89
C LEU A 555 -18.05 11.83 21.09
N ALA A 556 -18.51 11.56 22.31
CA ALA A 556 -19.92 11.45 22.63
C ALA A 556 -20.67 12.79 22.52
N GLN A 557 -20.04 13.89 22.95
CA GLN A 557 -20.61 15.25 22.80
C GLN A 557 -20.78 15.65 21.32
N ASN A 558 -19.84 15.24 20.46
CA ASN A 558 -19.86 15.54 19.04
C ASN A 558 -20.64 14.50 18.19
N ALA A 559 -21.26 13.52 18.84
CA ALA A 559 -22.05 12.50 18.16
C ALA A 559 -23.42 13.05 17.70
N THR A 560 -23.75 12.79 16.44
CA THR A 560 -25.01 13.23 15.82
C THR A 560 -26.17 12.23 15.96
N GLY A 561 -25.89 11.03 16.50
CA GLY A 561 -26.87 9.96 16.70
C GLY A 561 -26.20 8.69 17.22
N SER A 562 -26.99 7.63 17.45
CA SER A 562 -26.53 6.35 18.01
C SER A 562 -25.44 5.68 17.15
N ALA A 563 -25.46 5.86 15.83
CA ALA A 563 -24.46 5.30 14.91
C ALA A 563 -23.07 5.95 15.03
N SER A 564 -22.99 7.15 15.59
CA SER A 564 -21.75 7.91 15.77
C SER A 564 -21.34 8.09 17.23
N CYS A 565 -22.14 7.58 18.17
CA CYS A 565 -21.89 7.65 19.60
C CYS A 565 -21.23 6.35 20.08
N ILE A 566 -20.03 6.47 20.63
CA ILE A 566 -19.33 5.34 21.26
C ILE A 566 -19.85 5.19 22.68
N GLY A 567 -20.60 4.13 22.95
CA GLY A 567 -21.15 3.86 24.27
C GLY A 567 -20.19 3.17 25.22
N ARG A 568 -19.18 2.49 24.68
CA ARG A 568 -18.20 1.69 25.43
C ARG A 568 -16.84 1.69 24.77
N LEU A 569 -15.78 1.80 25.55
CA LEU A 569 -14.41 1.77 25.06
C LEU A 569 -13.55 0.86 25.96
N LEU A 570 -12.76 0.01 25.34
CA LEU A 570 -11.77 -0.86 26.01
C LEU A 570 -10.40 -0.65 25.39
N LEU A 571 -9.40 -0.36 26.23
CA LEU A 571 -8.01 -0.27 25.82
C LEU A 571 -7.38 -1.68 25.73
N MET A 572 -6.77 -1.99 24.59
CA MET A 572 -6.24 -3.31 24.29
C MET A 572 -4.78 -3.41 24.74
N HIS A 573 -4.52 -4.27 25.73
CA HIS A 573 -3.15 -4.56 26.21
C HIS A 573 -2.43 -5.63 25.37
N GLU A 574 -3.18 -6.46 24.65
CA GLU A 574 -2.61 -7.44 23.72
C GLU A 574 -2.61 -6.87 22.32
N PRO A 575 -1.44 -6.78 21.64
CA PRO A 575 -1.36 -6.31 20.28
C PRO A 575 -2.13 -7.24 19.33
N PRO A 576 -2.48 -6.76 18.11
CA PRO A 576 -3.15 -7.61 17.13
C PRO A 576 -2.20 -8.70 16.63
N SER A 577 -2.69 -9.93 16.50
CA SER A 577 -1.92 -11.09 16.08
C SER A 577 -1.77 -11.16 14.56
N PHE A 578 -0.53 -11.24 14.08
CA PHE A 578 -0.23 -11.38 12.66
C PHE A 578 -0.66 -12.76 12.10
N ASP A 579 -0.37 -13.84 12.81
CA ASP A 579 -0.70 -15.21 12.36
C ASP A 579 -2.21 -15.46 12.36
N LYS A 580 -2.95 -14.88 13.31
CA LYS A 580 -4.42 -14.89 13.30
C LYS A 580 -5.04 -13.95 12.26
N GLY A 581 -4.24 -13.18 11.55
CA GLY A 581 -4.72 -12.23 10.54
C GLY A 581 -5.45 -11.01 11.11
N GLU A 582 -5.29 -10.70 12.40
CA GLU A 582 -5.86 -9.51 13.04
C GLU A 582 -5.19 -8.22 12.56
N VAL A 583 -3.96 -8.33 12.10
CA VAL A 583 -3.22 -7.24 11.44
C VAL A 583 -2.69 -7.74 10.10
N THR A 584 -2.79 -6.88 9.10
CA THR A 584 -2.26 -7.15 7.77
C THR A 584 -0.74 -6.94 7.74
N ASP A 585 -0.08 -7.38 6.68
CA ASP A 585 1.34 -7.12 6.40
C ASP A 585 1.66 -5.63 6.19
N LYS A 586 0.63 -4.79 5.98
CA LYS A 586 0.73 -3.33 5.90
C LYS A 586 0.59 -2.64 7.27
N GLY A 587 0.35 -3.39 8.33
CA GLY A 587 0.09 -2.86 9.67
C GLY A 587 -1.34 -2.40 9.92
N SER A 588 -2.25 -2.51 8.94
CA SER A 588 -3.67 -2.16 9.11
C SER A 588 -4.41 -3.27 9.86
N ILE A 589 -5.26 -2.91 10.81
CA ILE A 589 -6.08 -3.87 11.54
C ILE A 589 -7.22 -4.41 10.65
N ASN A 590 -7.40 -5.72 10.70
CA ASN A 590 -8.53 -6.41 10.09
C ASN A 590 -9.67 -6.48 11.10
N GLN A 591 -10.62 -5.57 10.99
CA GLN A 591 -11.79 -5.48 11.86
C GLN A 591 -12.49 -6.83 12.06
N ARG A 592 -12.78 -7.54 10.96
CA ARG A 592 -13.51 -8.80 11.00
C ARG A 592 -12.73 -9.92 11.71
N ALA A 593 -11.43 -10.00 11.47
CA ALA A 593 -10.57 -11.00 12.14
C ALA A 593 -10.51 -10.75 13.65
N VAL A 594 -10.34 -9.50 14.07
CA VAL A 594 -10.35 -9.14 15.50
C VAL A 594 -11.69 -9.48 16.14
N LEU A 595 -12.81 -9.10 15.52
CA LEU A 595 -14.14 -9.44 16.05
C LEU A 595 -14.37 -10.94 16.18
N THR A 596 -13.84 -11.73 15.24
CA THR A 596 -13.95 -13.19 15.26
C THR A 596 -13.07 -13.82 16.35
N HIS A 597 -11.80 -13.44 16.40
CA HIS A 597 -10.84 -14.07 17.32
C HIS A 597 -10.98 -13.58 18.77
N ARG A 598 -11.49 -12.36 18.96
CA ARG A 598 -11.72 -11.76 20.28
C ARG A 598 -13.21 -11.67 20.64
N ALA A 599 -14.03 -12.57 20.09
CA ALA A 599 -15.48 -12.57 20.32
C ALA A 599 -15.86 -12.59 21.80
N ALA A 600 -15.14 -13.35 22.62
CA ALA A 600 -15.36 -13.38 24.08
C ALA A 600 -15.09 -12.01 24.73
N LEU A 601 -14.07 -11.28 24.26
CA LEU A 601 -13.76 -9.95 24.78
C LEU A 601 -14.80 -8.92 24.31
N VAL A 602 -15.31 -9.05 23.08
CA VAL A 602 -16.43 -8.23 22.58
C VAL A 602 -17.70 -8.44 23.41
N ALA A 603 -18.02 -9.70 23.74
CA ALA A 603 -19.14 -10.02 24.63
C ALA A 603 -18.93 -9.38 26.02
N ALA A 604 -17.76 -9.57 26.62
CA ALA A 604 -17.43 -9.00 27.93
C ALA A 604 -17.48 -7.46 27.93
N LEU A 605 -17.11 -6.78 26.84
CA LEU A 605 -17.26 -5.33 26.70
C LEU A 605 -18.73 -4.91 26.79
N HIS A 606 -19.64 -5.64 26.13
CA HIS A 606 -21.07 -5.29 26.10
C HIS A 606 -21.85 -5.79 27.33
N GLU A 607 -21.32 -6.75 28.07
CA GLU A 607 -21.89 -7.29 29.31
C GLU A 607 -21.32 -6.64 30.59
N ASP A 608 -20.47 -5.62 30.45
CA ASP A 608 -19.75 -4.96 31.55
C ASP A 608 -18.83 -5.91 32.35
N ALA A 609 -18.37 -6.99 31.74
CA ALA A 609 -17.53 -8.00 32.37
C ALA A 609 -16.02 -7.84 32.11
N ALA A 610 -15.63 -6.92 31.23
CA ALA A 610 -14.21 -6.60 30.96
C ALA A 610 -13.73 -5.44 31.87
N HIS A 611 -12.41 -5.28 32.04
CA HIS A 611 -11.82 -4.25 32.87
C HIS A 611 -10.61 -3.59 32.20
N PRO A 612 -10.45 -2.26 32.35
CA PRO A 612 -11.47 -1.25 32.65
C PRO A 612 -12.30 -0.91 31.39
N ILE A 613 -13.62 -0.84 31.53
CA ILE A 613 -14.50 -0.33 30.47
C ILE A 613 -14.78 1.14 30.75
N LEU A 614 -14.46 1.99 29.75
CA LEU A 614 -14.84 3.40 29.78
C LEU A 614 -16.22 3.58 29.15
N LYS A 615 -17.04 4.41 29.78
CA LYS A 615 -18.36 4.83 29.29
C LYS A 615 -18.42 6.36 29.27
N PRO A 616 -19.07 6.95 28.27
CA PRO A 616 -19.20 8.41 28.25
C PRO A 616 -19.96 8.89 29.50
N ALA A 617 -19.56 10.04 30.01
CA ALA A 617 -20.33 10.71 31.04
C ALA A 617 -21.79 10.90 30.57
N ALA A 618 -22.74 10.73 31.46
CA ALA A 618 -24.15 10.88 31.10
C ALA A 618 -24.39 12.27 30.45
N ARG A 619 -25.12 12.25 29.33
CA ARG A 619 -25.52 13.47 28.62
C ARG A 619 -26.47 14.31 29.44
#